data_c31dfc795107d1866593bb31c7fcf9f1
#
_entry.id   c31dfc795107d1866593bb31c7fcf9f1
#
_cell.length_a   1.000
_cell.length_b   1.000
_cell.length_c   1.000
_cell.angle_alpha   90.00
_cell.angle_beta   90.00
_cell.angle_gamma   90.00
#
_symmetry.space_group_name_H-M   'P 1'
#
loop_
_entity.id
_entity.type
_entity.pdbx_description
1 polymer ?
#
loop_
_entity_poly.entity_id
_entity_poly.type
_entity_poly.pdbx_seq_one_letter_code
_entity_poly.pdbx_strand_id
1 'polypeptide(L)'
;MKAVYINKHGGIDVLEYGDVPEPSVGVGQVKVQVKAACLNRLDLYTREGDRGLQRDFPPSLILGGDCSGDVVEIGEGVLGLSVGDRVIVYPKMTCGQCVDCLSGKDDLCSRAQFLGTASNGSYADYVVVDSGNAHIIGDDITYNMAAAVPT
;
A
#
# COMPACT_ATOMS: atom_id res chain seq x y z
N MET A 1 -14.06 -0.36 8.06
CA MET A 1 -13.04 0.68 8.30
C MET A 1 -13.35 1.92 7.47
N LYS A 2 -12.83 3.09 7.86
CA LYS A 2 -12.92 4.31 7.05
C LYS A 2 -11.85 4.33 5.98
N ALA A 3 -12.20 4.84 4.78
CA ALA A 3 -11.25 5.00 3.68
C ALA A 3 -11.62 6.17 2.75
N VAL A 4 -10.62 6.65 2.00
CA VAL A 4 -10.80 7.50 0.82
C VAL A 4 -10.60 6.64 -0.43
N TYR A 5 -11.62 6.58 -1.28
CA TYR A 5 -11.64 5.69 -2.44
C TYR A 5 -12.27 6.34 -3.66
N ILE A 6 -12.15 5.68 -4.80
CA ILE A 6 -12.81 6.04 -6.05
C ILE A 6 -13.56 4.84 -6.62
N ASN A 7 -14.68 5.11 -7.31
CA ASN A 7 -15.46 4.11 -8.05
C ASN A 7 -15.29 4.26 -9.58
N LYS A 8 -14.66 5.33 -10.02
CA LYS A 8 -14.31 5.63 -11.42
C LYS A 8 -13.17 6.63 -11.46
N HIS A 9 -12.46 6.68 -12.57
CA HIS A 9 -11.49 7.76 -12.81
C HIS A 9 -12.19 9.11 -13.01
N GLY A 10 -11.51 10.20 -12.65
CA GLY A 10 -12.03 11.55 -12.82
C GLY A 10 -11.31 12.63 -12.03
N GLY A 11 -11.95 13.79 -11.93
CA GLY A 11 -11.47 14.91 -11.14
C GLY A 11 -11.59 14.70 -9.64
N ILE A 12 -11.46 15.77 -8.86
CA ILE A 12 -11.56 15.71 -7.40
C ILE A 12 -12.95 15.26 -6.91
N ASP A 13 -13.96 15.45 -7.72
CA ASP A 13 -15.36 15.11 -7.46
C ASP A 13 -15.64 13.60 -7.38
N VAL A 14 -14.70 12.76 -7.86
CA VAL A 14 -14.84 11.30 -7.75
C VAL A 14 -14.30 10.72 -6.44
N LEU A 15 -13.67 11.54 -5.59
CA LEU A 15 -13.19 11.10 -4.29
C LEU A 15 -14.38 10.92 -3.33
N GLU A 16 -14.46 9.76 -2.75
CA GLU A 16 -15.44 9.41 -1.72
C GLU A 16 -14.73 9.08 -0.41
N TYR A 17 -15.34 9.49 0.71
CA TYR A 17 -14.93 9.10 2.05
C TYR A 17 -16.06 8.34 2.73
N GLY A 18 -15.79 7.12 3.15
CA GLY A 18 -16.86 6.30 3.71
C GLY A 18 -16.38 5.00 4.35
N ASP A 19 -17.35 4.16 4.66
CA ASP A 19 -17.13 2.83 5.22
C ASP A 19 -16.89 1.83 4.09
N VAL A 20 -15.80 1.08 4.22
CA VAL A 20 -15.45 -0.05 3.36
C VAL A 20 -15.18 -1.29 4.22
N PRO A 21 -15.30 -2.50 3.66
CA PRO A 21 -14.91 -3.71 4.38
C PRO A 21 -13.45 -3.64 4.86
N GLU A 22 -13.19 -4.11 6.06
CA GLU A 22 -11.81 -4.25 6.55
C GLU A 22 -11.12 -5.41 5.81
N PRO A 23 -9.86 -5.24 5.35
CA PRO A 23 -9.16 -6.29 4.63
C PRO A 23 -8.77 -7.43 5.58
N SER A 24 -8.86 -8.66 5.07
CA SER A 24 -8.36 -9.85 5.75
C SER A 24 -6.90 -10.13 5.37
N VAL A 25 -6.14 -10.68 6.32
CA VAL A 25 -4.73 -11.04 6.13
C VAL A 25 -4.64 -12.43 5.51
N GLY A 26 -3.86 -12.55 4.45
CA GLY A 26 -3.50 -13.81 3.80
C GLY A 26 -2.16 -14.37 4.28
N VAL A 27 -1.80 -15.54 3.73
CA VAL A 27 -0.48 -16.15 3.95
C VAL A 27 0.64 -15.22 3.46
N GLY A 28 1.67 -15.01 4.27
CA GLY A 28 2.80 -14.13 3.96
C GLY A 28 2.52 -12.63 4.06
N GLN A 29 1.32 -12.23 4.50
CA GLN A 29 0.89 -10.84 4.57
C GLN A 29 0.82 -10.32 6.00
N VAL A 30 0.85 -9.00 6.13
CA VAL A 30 0.63 -8.30 7.39
C VAL A 30 -0.42 -7.21 7.21
N LYS A 31 -1.22 -6.97 8.26
CA LYS A 31 -2.11 -5.82 8.37
C LYS A 31 -1.44 -4.72 9.15
N VAL A 32 -1.38 -3.54 8.57
CA VAL A 32 -0.82 -2.35 9.19
C VAL A 32 -1.94 -1.38 9.50
N GLN A 33 -2.04 -0.97 10.77
CA GLN A 33 -2.86 0.18 11.17
C GLN A 33 -2.14 1.45 10.73
N VAL A 34 -2.69 2.17 9.78
CA VAL A 34 -2.06 3.37 9.22
C VAL A 34 -2.07 4.50 10.24
N LYS A 35 -0.89 5.05 10.51
CA LYS A 35 -0.69 6.22 11.40
C LYS A 35 -0.35 7.48 10.61
N ALA A 36 0.27 7.33 9.46
CA ALA A 36 0.54 8.41 8.52
C ALA A 36 0.53 7.87 7.08
N ALA A 37 0.00 8.66 6.18
CA ALA A 37 0.07 8.43 4.73
C ALA A 37 0.56 9.71 4.04
N CYS A 38 1.34 9.55 2.96
CA CYS A 38 1.83 10.67 2.18
C CYS A 38 1.06 10.77 0.86
N LEU A 39 0.86 12.00 0.39
CA LEU A 39 0.26 12.28 -0.91
C LEU A 39 1.35 12.28 -1.98
N ASN A 40 1.15 11.51 -3.03
CA ASN A 40 2.07 11.43 -4.15
C ASN A 40 1.38 11.79 -5.48
N ARG A 41 2.18 12.20 -6.47
CA ARG A 41 1.64 12.44 -7.83
C ARG A 41 1.02 11.20 -8.45
N LEU A 42 1.50 10.02 -8.07
CA LEU A 42 0.94 8.76 -8.53
C LEU A 42 -0.54 8.61 -8.15
N ASP A 43 -0.93 9.07 -6.96
CA ASP A 43 -2.32 9.04 -6.50
C ASP A 43 -3.23 9.92 -7.37
N LEU A 44 -2.71 11.10 -7.77
CA LEU A 44 -3.44 12.00 -8.66
C LEU A 44 -3.63 11.36 -10.04
N TYR A 45 -2.57 10.78 -10.61
CA TYR A 45 -2.64 10.12 -11.92
C TYR A 45 -3.55 8.88 -11.88
N THR A 46 -3.52 8.12 -10.78
CA THR A 46 -4.43 6.99 -10.59
C THR A 46 -5.88 7.46 -10.51
N ARG A 47 -6.16 8.50 -9.72
CA ARG A 47 -7.51 9.04 -9.63
C ARG A 47 -8.01 9.52 -11.00
N GLU A 48 -7.19 10.26 -11.74
CA GLU A 48 -7.55 10.83 -13.04
C GLU A 48 -7.62 9.78 -14.15
N GLY A 49 -6.91 8.66 -14.03
CA GLY A 49 -6.75 7.68 -15.10
C GLY A 49 -5.79 8.15 -16.18
N ASP A 50 -4.82 9.01 -15.82
CA ASP A 50 -3.86 9.61 -16.74
C ASP A 50 -2.53 8.81 -16.76
N ARG A 51 -1.64 9.16 -17.69
CA ARG A 51 -0.28 8.63 -17.85
C ARG A 51 -0.20 7.10 -17.89
N GLY A 52 -1.19 6.46 -18.54
CA GLY A 52 -1.24 5.00 -18.66
C GLY A 52 -1.77 4.27 -17.43
N LEU A 53 -2.32 4.98 -16.45
CA LEU A 53 -2.96 4.40 -15.27
C LEU A 53 -4.47 4.21 -15.44
N GLN A 54 -5.02 4.53 -16.62
CA GLN A 54 -6.40 4.18 -16.93
C GLN A 54 -6.56 2.66 -16.98
N ARG A 55 -7.39 2.13 -16.12
CA ARG A 55 -7.67 0.69 -16.01
C ARG A 55 -9.04 0.44 -15.40
N ASP A 56 -9.57 -0.74 -15.65
CA ASP A 56 -10.68 -1.24 -14.86
C ASP A 56 -10.18 -1.65 -13.48
N PHE A 57 -10.89 -1.26 -12.45
CA PHE A 57 -10.63 -1.67 -11.07
C PHE A 57 -11.94 -2.01 -10.36
N PRO A 58 -11.90 -2.84 -9.30
CA PRO A 58 -13.11 -3.15 -8.53
C PRO A 58 -13.68 -1.88 -7.89
N PRO A 59 -14.98 -1.84 -7.61
CA PRO A 59 -15.57 -0.74 -6.86
C PRO A 59 -14.81 -0.46 -5.57
N SER A 60 -14.74 0.82 -5.21
CA SER A 60 -14.07 1.30 -3.99
C SER A 60 -12.56 1.07 -3.97
N LEU A 61 -11.86 1.37 -5.10
CA LEU A 61 -10.40 1.40 -5.08
C LEU A 61 -9.91 2.46 -4.10
N ILE A 62 -9.28 2.01 -3.01
CA ILE A 62 -8.64 2.88 -2.02
C ILE A 62 -7.32 3.37 -2.61
N LEU A 63 -7.12 4.69 -2.63
CA LEU A 63 -5.88 5.31 -3.11
C LEU A 63 -4.78 5.29 -2.04
N GLY A 64 -3.59 5.80 -2.40
CA GLY A 64 -2.46 5.99 -1.49
C GLY A 64 -1.44 4.86 -1.56
N GLY A 65 -0.21 5.20 -1.94
CA GLY A 65 0.92 4.27 -1.96
C GLY A 65 1.72 4.31 -0.66
N ASP A 66 2.08 5.49 -0.24
CA ASP A 66 3.07 5.72 0.81
C ASP A 66 2.42 5.78 2.18
N CYS A 67 2.86 4.94 3.11
CA CYS A 67 2.38 5.00 4.49
C CYS A 67 3.36 4.39 5.50
N SER A 68 3.05 4.64 6.77
CA SER A 68 3.66 4.02 7.92
C SER A 68 2.61 3.76 9.01
N GLY A 69 2.89 2.81 9.89
CA GLY A 69 1.94 2.45 10.93
C GLY A 69 2.43 1.29 11.80
N ASP A 70 1.51 0.70 12.54
CA ASP A 70 1.77 -0.43 13.41
C ASP A 70 1.24 -1.73 12.81
N VAL A 71 2.03 -2.78 12.86
CA VAL A 71 1.56 -4.14 12.52
C VAL A 71 0.54 -4.57 13.57
N VAL A 72 -0.67 -4.88 13.15
CA VAL A 72 -1.77 -5.29 14.04
C VAL A 72 -2.22 -6.73 13.84
N GLU A 73 -1.88 -7.34 12.71
CA GLU A 73 -2.20 -8.73 12.41
C GLU A 73 -1.14 -9.31 11.46
N ILE A 74 -0.81 -10.59 11.65
CA ILE A 74 0.23 -11.29 10.89
C ILE A 74 -0.35 -12.58 10.34
N GLY A 75 -0.18 -12.77 9.04
CA GLY A 75 -0.57 -14.00 8.33
C GLY A 75 0.40 -15.16 8.58
N GLU A 76 -0.05 -16.34 8.23
CA GLU A 76 0.79 -17.56 8.32
C GLU A 76 2.05 -17.40 7.44
N GLY A 77 3.19 -17.89 7.94
CA GLY A 77 4.46 -17.90 7.20
C GLY A 77 5.25 -16.60 7.23
N VAL A 78 4.74 -15.53 7.86
CA VAL A 78 5.50 -14.29 8.04
C VAL A 78 6.64 -14.51 9.04
N LEU A 79 7.83 -14.06 8.67
CA LEU A 79 9.03 -14.09 9.50
C LEU A 79 9.62 -12.68 9.66
N GLY A 80 10.19 -12.39 10.82
CA GLY A 80 10.92 -11.16 11.09
C GLY A 80 10.04 -9.94 11.41
N LEU A 81 8.71 -10.10 11.48
CA LEU A 81 7.77 -9.08 11.93
C LEU A 81 6.92 -9.61 13.09
N SER A 82 6.52 -8.71 13.97
CA SER A 82 5.67 -9.00 15.15
C SER A 82 4.53 -7.98 15.24
N VAL A 83 3.40 -8.39 15.82
CA VAL A 83 2.33 -7.45 16.17
C VAL A 83 2.89 -6.40 17.14
N GLY A 84 2.66 -5.13 16.82
CA GLY A 84 3.20 -3.98 17.55
C GLY A 84 4.45 -3.37 16.90
N ASP A 85 5.05 -4.01 15.91
CA ASP A 85 6.18 -3.43 15.18
C ASP A 85 5.74 -2.18 14.44
N ARG A 86 6.55 -1.14 14.55
CA ARG A 86 6.40 0.10 13.79
C ARG A 86 7.04 -0.06 12.43
N VAL A 87 6.29 0.18 11.37
CA VAL A 87 6.76 -0.09 10.00
C VAL A 87 6.51 1.07 9.05
N ILE A 88 7.38 1.16 8.05
CA ILE A 88 7.14 1.87 6.80
C ILE A 88 6.72 0.84 5.75
N VAL A 89 5.78 1.18 4.90
CA VAL A 89 5.32 0.33 3.80
C VAL A 89 5.96 0.80 2.49
N TYR A 90 6.69 -0.11 1.82
CA TYR A 90 7.21 0.13 0.48
C TYR A 90 6.11 -0.16 -0.55
N PRO A 91 5.68 0.84 -1.36
CA PRO A 91 4.46 0.70 -2.16
C PRO A 91 4.60 -0.19 -3.40
N LYS A 92 5.82 -0.43 -3.89
CA LYS A 92 6.05 -1.27 -5.05
C LYS A 92 6.07 -2.75 -4.65
N MET A 93 5.04 -3.45 -5.07
CA MET A 93 4.91 -4.90 -4.87
C MET A 93 5.48 -5.64 -6.06
N THR A 94 6.43 -6.54 -5.84
CA THR A 94 7.07 -7.35 -6.87
C THR A 94 6.72 -8.82 -6.69
N CYS A 95 6.87 -9.60 -7.75
CA CYS A 95 6.40 -11.00 -7.71
C CYS A 95 7.31 -11.97 -6.95
N GLY A 96 8.56 -11.57 -6.63
CA GLY A 96 9.54 -12.40 -5.95
C GLY A 96 10.03 -13.66 -6.69
N GLN A 97 9.50 -13.98 -7.88
CA GLN A 97 9.70 -15.27 -8.54
C GLN A 97 10.27 -15.18 -9.96
N CYS A 98 10.24 -14.00 -10.61
CA CYS A 98 10.81 -13.85 -11.94
C CYS A 98 12.34 -13.77 -11.87
N VAL A 99 12.99 -13.90 -13.03
CA VAL A 99 14.45 -13.88 -13.12
C VAL A 99 15.04 -12.58 -12.57
N ASP A 100 14.34 -11.44 -12.77
CA ASP A 100 14.79 -10.14 -12.25
C ASP A 100 14.72 -10.09 -10.73
N CYS A 101 13.58 -10.50 -10.14
CA CYS A 101 13.43 -10.56 -8.69
C CYS A 101 14.47 -11.50 -8.05
N LEU A 102 14.65 -12.71 -8.61
CA LEU A 102 15.60 -13.69 -8.08
C LEU A 102 17.06 -13.25 -8.22
N SER A 103 17.35 -12.34 -9.15
CA SER A 103 18.69 -11.77 -9.33
C SER A 103 18.92 -10.44 -8.57
N GLY A 104 17.95 -10.02 -7.72
CA GLY A 104 18.03 -8.78 -6.96
C GLY A 104 17.79 -7.51 -7.80
N LYS A 105 17.14 -7.67 -8.96
CA LYS A 105 16.73 -6.57 -9.87
C LYS A 105 15.21 -6.45 -9.90
N ASP A 106 14.60 -6.45 -8.74
CA ASP A 106 13.14 -6.45 -8.58
C ASP A 106 12.49 -5.16 -9.11
N ASP A 107 13.26 -4.08 -9.27
CA ASP A 107 12.86 -2.87 -9.97
C ASP A 107 12.48 -3.11 -11.44
N LEU A 108 13.02 -4.16 -12.07
CA LEU A 108 12.70 -4.59 -13.43
C LEU A 108 11.57 -5.63 -13.49
N CYS A 109 10.92 -5.95 -12.37
CA CYS A 109 9.87 -6.95 -12.33
C CYS A 109 8.71 -6.58 -13.26
N SER A 110 8.47 -7.41 -14.31
CA SER A 110 7.39 -7.19 -15.29
C SER A 110 5.98 -7.36 -14.69
N ARG A 111 5.88 -7.93 -13.48
CA ARG A 111 4.63 -8.12 -12.72
C ARG A 111 4.53 -7.14 -11.55
N ALA A 112 5.41 -6.13 -11.49
CA ALA A 112 5.36 -5.14 -10.44
C ALA A 112 4.03 -4.38 -10.45
N GLN A 113 3.50 -4.14 -9.28
CA GLN A 113 2.30 -3.35 -9.04
C GLN A 113 2.58 -2.30 -7.97
N PHE A 114 1.75 -1.26 -7.94
CA PHE A 114 1.85 -0.25 -6.89
C PHE A 114 0.59 -0.25 -6.03
N LEU A 115 0.80 -0.18 -4.72
CA LEU A 115 -0.24 0.02 -3.73
C LEU A 115 -1.06 1.28 -4.07
N GLY A 116 -2.37 1.20 -3.93
CA GLY A 116 -3.26 2.32 -4.26
C GLY A 116 -3.47 2.57 -5.75
N THR A 117 -2.88 1.73 -6.65
CA THR A 117 -3.12 1.82 -8.10
C THR A 117 -3.72 0.54 -8.68
N ALA A 118 -3.15 -0.61 -8.36
CA ALA A 118 -3.60 -1.93 -8.83
C ALA A 118 -4.28 -2.74 -7.72
N SER A 119 -4.10 -2.33 -6.48
CA SER A 119 -4.70 -2.88 -5.27
C SER A 119 -5.11 -1.74 -4.34
N ASN A 120 -5.92 -2.04 -3.34
CA ASN A 120 -6.28 -1.07 -2.31
C ASN A 120 -5.06 -0.53 -1.59
N GLY A 121 -5.04 0.78 -1.41
CA GLY A 121 -3.94 1.54 -0.84
C GLY A 121 -4.13 1.93 0.61
N SER A 122 -3.38 2.94 1.01
CA SER A 122 -3.16 3.34 2.40
C SER A 122 -4.05 4.49 2.90
N TYR A 123 -4.93 5.07 2.06
CA TYR A 123 -5.84 6.11 2.55
C TYR A 123 -7.05 5.48 3.25
N ALA A 124 -6.75 4.69 4.28
CA ALA A 124 -7.70 3.94 5.09
C ALA A 124 -7.16 3.72 6.51
N ASP A 125 -8.01 3.23 7.42
CA ASP A 125 -7.56 2.87 8.78
C ASP A 125 -6.53 1.75 8.76
N TYR A 126 -6.67 0.79 7.82
CA TYR A 126 -5.79 -0.38 7.69
C TYR A 126 -5.44 -0.64 6.23
N VAL A 127 -4.22 -1.16 6.03
CA VAL A 127 -3.74 -1.69 4.77
C VAL A 127 -3.14 -3.08 4.97
N VAL A 128 -3.33 -3.98 4.01
CA VAL A 128 -2.69 -5.31 3.99
C VAL A 128 -1.65 -5.33 2.88
N VAL A 129 -0.45 -5.75 3.22
CA VAL A 129 0.68 -5.86 2.28
C VAL A 129 1.44 -7.17 2.50
N ASP A 130 2.19 -7.60 1.50
CA ASP A 130 3.13 -8.70 1.68
C ASP A 130 4.20 -8.31 2.71
N SER A 131 4.61 -9.22 3.56
CA SER A 131 5.55 -8.94 4.66
C SER A 131 6.89 -8.36 4.18
N GLY A 132 7.32 -8.71 2.96
CA GLY A 132 8.51 -8.13 2.34
C GLY A 132 8.38 -6.64 1.99
N ASN A 133 7.17 -6.08 2.00
CA ASN A 133 6.91 -4.67 1.77
C ASN A 133 6.82 -3.85 3.07
N ALA A 134 6.82 -4.48 4.24
CA ALA A 134 6.78 -3.82 5.53
C ALA A 134 8.16 -3.85 6.18
N HIS A 135 8.76 -2.68 6.42
CA HIS A 135 10.11 -2.57 6.98
C HIS A 135 10.05 -1.87 8.33
N ILE A 136 10.65 -2.48 9.36
CA ILE A 136 10.70 -1.94 10.71
C ILE A 136 11.43 -0.59 10.72
N ILE A 137 10.86 0.40 11.41
CA ILE A 137 11.47 1.70 11.67
C ILE A 137 11.89 1.83 13.13
N GLY A 138 12.99 2.54 13.37
CA GLY A 138 13.49 2.82 14.72
C GLY A 138 12.56 3.77 15.50
N ASP A 139 12.70 3.76 16.82
CA ASP A 139 11.87 4.58 17.72
C ASP A 139 12.08 6.10 17.55
N ASP A 140 13.22 6.48 17.03
CA ASP A 140 13.60 7.87 16.73
C ASP A 140 12.94 8.41 15.44
N ILE A 141 12.36 7.55 14.59
CA ILE A 141 11.68 7.93 13.35
C ILE A 141 10.19 8.09 13.63
N THR A 142 9.64 9.25 13.35
CA THR A 142 8.18 9.46 13.44
C THR A 142 7.46 8.84 12.26
N TYR A 143 6.18 8.46 12.42
CA TYR A 143 5.38 7.94 11.31
C TYR A 143 5.30 8.93 10.14
N ASN A 144 5.18 10.24 10.42
CA ASN A 144 5.15 11.25 9.36
C ASN A 144 6.45 11.28 8.55
N MET A 145 7.62 11.16 9.21
CA MET A 145 8.90 11.07 8.51
C MET A 145 8.99 9.79 7.68
N ALA A 146 8.59 8.67 8.28
CA ALA A 146 8.62 7.37 7.58
C ALA A 146 7.71 7.36 6.36
N ALA A 147 6.48 7.86 6.46
CA ALA A 147 5.54 7.88 5.34
C ALA A 147 6.00 8.73 4.15
N ALA A 148 6.90 9.69 4.36
CA ALA A 148 7.39 10.59 3.31
C ALA A 148 8.60 10.04 2.53
N VAL A 149 9.11 8.85 2.87
CA VAL A 149 10.36 8.30 2.28
C VAL A 149 10.15 7.41 1.06
N PRO A 150 9.07 6.57 0.94
CA PRO A 150 9.08 5.45 -0.01
C PRO A 150 9.07 5.83 -1.48
N THR A 151 8.56 7.00 -1.85
CA THR A 151 8.43 7.38 -3.27
C THR A 151 8.98 8.77 -3.57
#